data_d526cf5b39b259b33303f79fecf2e317
#
_entry.id   d526cf5b39b259b33303f79fecf2e317
#
_cell.length_a   1.000
_cell.length_b   1.000
_cell.length_c   1.000
_cell.angle_alpha   90.00
_cell.angle_beta   90.00
_cell.angle_gamma   90.00
#
_symmetry.space_group_name_H-M   'P 1'
#
loop_
_entity.id
_entity.type
_entity.pdbx_description
1 polymer ?
#
loop_
_entity_poly.entity_id
_entity_poly.type
_entity_poly.pdbx_seq_one_letter_code
_entity_poly.pdbx_strand_id
1 'polypeptide(L)'
;MASILPATTAAQCDGCIANVACTADPAYPALCPTQPPDATAGEPYSADITFWLPVNFTDPGTGFNVDFMLMTITGVTGLPYGLDITYSEPSGVYHPQENPYGCARICGIPLSAGTYSITI
;
A
#
# COMPACT_ATOMS: atom_id res chain seq x y z
N MET A 1 18.55 -15.67 26.95
CA MET A 1 18.04 -15.47 26.44
C MET A 1 17.50 -14.81 25.70
N ALA A 2 17.51 -14.34 25.64
CA ALA A 2 17.15 -13.54 24.92
C ALA A 2 16.34 -13.70 23.92
N SER A 3 16.15 -14.37 23.64
CA SER A 3 15.44 -14.72 22.69
C SER A 3 14.17 -14.18 22.45
N ILE A 4 13.74 -13.52 23.16
CA ILE A 4 12.64 -13.08 23.10
C ILE A 4 12.26 -12.16 22.13
N LEU A 5 13.03 -11.53 21.73
CA LEU A 5 12.87 -10.66 20.84
C LEU A 5 12.07 -10.91 19.70
N PRO A 6 11.95 -11.99 19.23
CA PRO A 6 11.19 -12.25 18.06
C PRO A 6 9.80 -11.70 18.10
N ALA A 7 9.26 -11.62 19.24
CA ALA A 7 7.92 -11.11 19.36
C ALA A 7 7.81 -9.67 18.92
N THR A 8 8.83 -8.91 19.08
CA THR A 8 8.77 -7.54 18.68
C THR A 8 8.94 -7.36 17.19
N THR A 9 9.70 -8.23 16.56
CA THR A 9 9.86 -8.09 15.13
C THR A 9 8.63 -8.51 14.36
N ALA A 10 7.76 -9.31 14.94
CA ALA A 10 6.58 -9.77 14.28
C ALA A 10 5.62 -8.63 13.91
N ALA A 11 5.71 -7.51 14.60
CA ALA A 11 4.86 -6.37 14.33
C ALA A 11 5.42 -5.44 13.26
N GLN A 12 6.64 -5.67 12.81
CA GLN A 12 7.28 -4.80 11.84
C GLN A 12 7.15 -5.37 10.44
N CYS A 13 6.82 -4.49 9.49
CA CYS A 13 6.75 -4.86 8.09
C CYS A 13 8.12 -4.70 7.44
N ASP A 14 8.54 -5.72 6.71
CA ASP A 14 9.71 -5.60 5.85
C ASP A 14 9.35 -4.77 4.62
N GLY A 15 10.34 -4.47 3.80
CA GLY A 15 10.11 -3.70 2.58
C GLY A 15 9.19 -4.42 1.60
N CYS A 16 8.30 -3.68 0.98
CA CYS A 16 7.39 -4.22 -0.02
C CYS A 16 8.06 -4.34 -1.38
N ILE A 17 7.43 -5.12 -2.27
CA ILE A 17 7.89 -5.28 -3.64
C ILE A 17 6.77 -4.81 -4.56
N ALA A 18 7.08 -3.83 -5.41
CA ALA A 18 6.10 -3.32 -6.36
C ALA A 18 5.89 -4.31 -7.51
N ASN A 19 4.63 -4.48 -7.91
CA ASN A 19 4.28 -5.31 -9.06
C ASN A 19 4.20 -4.41 -10.29
N VAL A 20 5.20 -4.50 -11.15
CA VAL A 20 5.27 -3.66 -12.34
C VAL A 20 4.22 -3.98 -13.40
N ALA A 21 3.45 -5.04 -13.22
CA ALA A 21 2.30 -5.32 -14.07
C ALA A 21 1.05 -4.52 -13.66
N CYS A 22 1.12 -3.77 -12.56
CA CYS A 22 0.03 -2.93 -12.12
C CYS A 22 -0.08 -1.72 -13.02
N THR A 23 -1.09 -1.67 -13.87
CA THR A 23 -1.34 -0.56 -14.78
C THR A 23 -2.85 -0.47 -15.03
N ALA A 24 -3.29 0.61 -15.60
CA ALA A 24 -4.67 0.80 -16.04
C ALA A 24 -4.70 1.39 -17.45
N ASP A 25 -5.70 1.02 -18.23
CA ASP A 25 -5.88 1.53 -19.59
C ASP A 25 -7.34 1.98 -19.74
N PRO A 26 -7.59 3.28 -19.97
CA PRO A 26 -6.60 4.36 -20.15
C PRO A 26 -5.82 4.64 -18.87
N ALA A 27 -4.66 5.27 -19.05
CA ALA A 27 -3.75 5.53 -17.93
C ALA A 27 -4.41 6.38 -16.85
N TYR A 28 -4.39 5.88 -15.65
CA TYR A 28 -4.93 6.56 -14.48
C TYR A 28 -4.28 5.93 -13.23
N PRO A 29 -4.05 6.70 -12.16
CA PRO A 29 -3.47 6.14 -10.94
C PRO A 29 -4.27 4.94 -10.43
N ALA A 30 -3.57 3.87 -10.09
CA ALA A 30 -4.19 2.61 -9.71
C ALA A 30 -3.51 1.97 -8.50
N LEU A 31 -4.28 1.20 -7.75
CA LEU A 31 -3.77 0.35 -6.68
C LEU A 31 -3.98 -1.11 -7.10
N CYS A 32 -2.99 -1.95 -6.89
CA CYS A 32 -3.05 -3.38 -7.20
C CYS A 32 -2.50 -4.21 -6.05
N PRO A 33 -3.26 -5.16 -5.55
CA PRO A 33 -4.66 -5.42 -5.88
C PRO A 33 -5.57 -4.42 -5.18
N THR A 34 -6.77 -4.22 -5.71
CA THR A 34 -7.76 -3.37 -5.05
C THR A 34 -8.38 -4.09 -3.85
N GLN A 35 -8.26 -5.41 -3.82
CA GLN A 35 -8.72 -6.23 -2.72
C GLN A 35 -7.58 -7.14 -2.28
N PRO A 36 -6.89 -6.82 -1.19
CA PRO A 36 -5.82 -7.67 -0.68
C PRO A 36 -6.33 -9.07 -0.31
N PRO A 37 -5.44 -10.07 -0.26
CA PRO A 37 -5.82 -11.43 0.15
C PRO A 37 -6.45 -11.44 1.53
N ASP A 38 -7.30 -12.44 1.77
CA ASP A 38 -7.94 -12.61 3.07
C ASP A 38 -6.89 -12.95 4.13
N ALA A 39 -7.17 -12.52 5.36
CA ALA A 39 -6.34 -12.82 6.51
C ALA A 39 -7.11 -13.69 7.50
N THR A 40 -6.39 -14.44 8.31
CA THR A 40 -6.98 -15.25 9.38
C THR A 40 -6.65 -14.63 10.73
N ALA A 41 -7.66 -14.35 11.53
CA ALA A 41 -7.46 -13.76 12.84
C ALA A 41 -6.54 -14.65 13.69
N GLY A 42 -5.59 -14.05 14.35
CA GLY A 42 -4.62 -14.75 15.20
C GLY A 42 -3.42 -15.33 14.46
N GLU A 43 -3.36 -15.18 13.14
CA GLU A 43 -2.24 -15.69 12.34
C GLU A 43 -1.48 -14.56 11.66
N PRO A 44 -0.16 -14.71 11.47
CA PRO A 44 0.63 -13.69 10.78
C PRO A 44 0.13 -13.44 9.36
N TYR A 45 0.09 -12.18 8.99
CA TYR A 45 -0.39 -11.75 7.68
C TYR A 45 0.63 -10.77 7.07
N SER A 46 0.80 -10.88 5.77
CA SER A 46 1.62 -9.94 5.01
C SER A 46 1.09 -9.84 3.59
N ALA A 47 0.84 -8.63 3.14
CA ALA A 47 0.35 -8.39 1.79
C ALA A 47 0.93 -7.09 1.24
N ASP A 48 1.31 -7.10 -0.03
CA ASP A 48 1.84 -5.93 -0.71
C ASP A 48 0.76 -5.31 -1.57
N ILE A 49 0.71 -3.98 -1.56
CA ILE A 49 -0.14 -3.19 -2.43
C ILE A 49 0.78 -2.32 -3.28
N THR A 50 0.61 -2.39 -4.60
CA THR A 50 1.39 -1.58 -5.53
C THR A 50 0.59 -0.34 -5.91
N PHE A 51 1.27 0.81 -5.94
CA PHE A 51 0.72 2.06 -6.45
C PHE A 51 1.28 2.26 -7.86
N TRP A 52 0.41 2.36 -8.85
CA TRP A 52 0.83 2.78 -10.17
C TRP A 52 0.52 4.26 -10.33
N LEU A 53 1.57 5.02 -10.58
CA LEU A 53 1.54 6.47 -10.66
C LEU A 53 2.03 6.86 -12.05
N PRO A 54 1.14 6.86 -13.06
CA PRO A 54 1.57 7.17 -14.42
C PRO A 54 2.09 8.60 -14.49
N VAL A 55 3.09 8.82 -15.34
CA VAL A 55 3.72 10.15 -15.45
C VAL A 55 2.73 11.23 -15.87
N ASN A 56 1.70 10.84 -16.59
CA ASN A 56 0.59 11.72 -16.91
C ASN A 56 -0.69 10.89 -17.09
N PHE A 57 -1.82 11.53 -16.97
CA PHE A 57 -3.13 10.89 -17.17
C PHE A 57 -4.16 11.96 -17.54
N THR A 58 -5.31 11.52 -18.07
CA THR A 58 -6.41 12.42 -18.38
C THR A 58 -7.30 12.57 -17.16
N ASP A 59 -7.46 13.81 -16.69
CA ASP A 59 -8.34 14.12 -15.57
C ASP A 59 -9.79 13.94 -15.99
N PRO A 60 -10.54 13.02 -15.36
CA PRO A 60 -11.92 12.77 -15.75
C PRO A 60 -12.85 13.97 -15.49
N GLY A 61 -12.47 14.86 -14.57
CA GLY A 61 -13.28 16.03 -14.26
C GLY A 61 -13.16 17.13 -15.28
N THR A 62 -12.02 17.28 -15.95
CA THR A 62 -11.77 18.36 -16.90
C THR A 62 -11.53 17.86 -18.32
N GLY A 63 -11.17 16.61 -18.51
CA GLY A 63 -10.79 16.04 -19.79
C GLY A 63 -9.38 16.43 -20.24
N PHE A 64 -8.64 17.17 -19.43
CA PHE A 64 -7.28 17.57 -19.78
C PHE A 64 -6.28 16.49 -19.38
N ASN A 65 -5.22 16.34 -20.18
CA ASN A 65 -4.09 15.51 -19.81
C ASN A 65 -3.21 16.31 -18.86
N VAL A 66 -2.91 15.75 -17.70
CA VAL A 66 -2.13 16.43 -16.66
C VAL A 66 -0.88 15.61 -16.31
N ASP A 67 0.20 16.29 -15.97
CA ASP A 67 1.39 15.63 -15.48
C ASP A 67 1.23 15.31 -14.00
N PHE A 68 1.57 14.07 -13.63
CA PHE A 68 1.46 13.64 -12.24
C PHE A 68 2.79 13.93 -11.54
N MET A 69 2.86 15.02 -10.82
CA MET A 69 4.12 15.51 -10.25
C MET A 69 4.40 14.97 -8.85
N LEU A 70 3.37 14.73 -8.05
CA LEU A 70 3.55 14.39 -6.66
C LEU A 70 2.34 13.65 -6.11
N MET A 71 2.58 12.62 -5.32
CA MET A 71 1.55 11.98 -4.52
C MET A 71 2.02 11.88 -3.08
N THR A 72 1.20 12.32 -2.15
CA THR A 72 1.49 12.23 -0.73
C THR A 72 0.44 11.39 -0.03
N ILE A 73 0.88 10.38 0.72
CA ILE A 73 -0.02 9.62 1.57
C ILE A 73 -0.11 10.35 2.90
N THR A 74 -1.29 10.85 3.22
CA THR A 74 -1.50 11.62 4.45
C THR A 74 -1.96 10.76 5.61
N GLY A 75 -2.42 9.55 5.35
CA GLY A 75 -2.82 8.63 6.39
C GLY A 75 -3.51 7.41 5.84
N VAL A 76 -3.70 6.43 6.70
CA VAL A 76 -4.41 5.20 6.39
C VAL A 76 -5.41 4.95 7.49
N THR A 77 -6.65 4.66 7.14
CA THR A 77 -7.70 4.34 8.10
C THR A 77 -8.36 3.03 7.75
N GLY A 78 -8.97 2.40 8.74
CA GLY A 78 -9.72 1.17 8.52
C GLY A 78 -8.92 -0.10 8.67
N LEU A 79 -7.62 -0.03 9.02
CA LEU A 79 -6.84 -1.23 9.26
C LEU A 79 -7.38 -1.97 10.47
N PRO A 80 -7.55 -3.31 10.37
CA PRO A 80 -7.90 -4.11 11.55
C PRO A 80 -6.84 -3.97 12.65
N TYR A 81 -7.27 -4.09 13.89
CA TYR A 81 -6.32 -4.08 15.00
C TYR A 81 -5.34 -5.24 14.85
N GLY A 82 -4.09 -4.97 15.14
CA GLY A 82 -3.01 -5.93 15.01
C GLY A 82 -2.25 -5.83 13.70
N LEU A 83 -2.78 -5.11 12.71
CA LEU A 83 -2.11 -4.87 11.45
C LEU A 83 -1.49 -3.48 11.41
N ASP A 84 -0.36 -3.39 10.72
CA ASP A 84 0.37 -2.16 10.51
C ASP A 84 0.66 -2.02 9.03
N ILE A 85 1.07 -0.84 8.60
CA ILE A 85 1.40 -0.60 7.20
C ILE A 85 2.68 0.21 7.11
N THR A 86 3.54 -0.16 6.16
CA THR A 86 4.75 0.61 5.85
C THR A 86 4.78 0.89 4.35
N TYR A 87 5.42 1.99 3.97
CA TYR A 87 5.49 2.43 2.59
C TYR A 87 6.91 2.28 2.05
N SER A 88 7.04 2.07 0.73
CA SER A 88 8.35 2.04 0.08
C SER A 88 9.10 3.37 0.25
N GLU A 89 8.34 4.50 0.30
CA GLU A 89 8.91 5.80 0.65
C GLU A 89 8.50 6.10 2.10
N PRO A 90 9.42 6.07 3.05
CA PRO A 90 9.06 6.28 4.46
C PRO A 90 8.39 7.61 4.75
N SER A 91 8.65 8.64 3.94
CA SER A 91 7.99 9.94 4.09
C SER A 91 6.55 9.95 3.56
N GLY A 92 6.15 8.91 2.82
CA GLY A 92 4.84 8.87 2.16
C GLY A 92 4.74 9.75 0.93
N VAL A 93 5.85 10.32 0.46
CA VAL A 93 5.86 11.22 -0.68
C VAL A 93 6.45 10.51 -1.89
N TYR A 94 5.70 10.51 -2.98
CA TYR A 94 6.07 9.83 -4.21
C TYR A 94 6.22 10.82 -5.35
N HIS A 95 7.20 10.56 -6.22
CA HIS A 95 7.49 11.41 -7.37
C HIS A 95 7.31 10.62 -8.67
N PRO A 96 6.10 10.61 -9.25
CA PRO A 96 5.81 9.82 -10.45
C PRO A 96 6.73 10.08 -11.63
N GLN A 97 7.27 11.29 -11.75
CA GLN A 97 8.18 11.63 -12.83
C GLN A 97 9.52 10.90 -12.72
N GLU A 98 9.89 10.50 -11.49
CA GLU A 98 11.13 9.77 -11.26
C GLU A 98 10.90 8.26 -11.23
N ASN A 99 9.78 7.82 -10.66
CA ASN A 99 9.43 6.41 -10.59
C ASN A 99 7.90 6.27 -10.57
N PRO A 100 7.32 5.59 -11.55
CA PRO A 100 5.86 5.42 -11.63
C PRO A 100 5.31 4.37 -10.68
N TYR A 101 6.14 3.70 -9.90
CA TYR A 101 5.68 2.67 -8.97
C TYR A 101 6.08 2.99 -7.55
N GLY A 102 5.15 2.74 -6.64
CA GLY A 102 5.40 2.69 -5.22
C GLY A 102 4.69 1.50 -4.64
N CYS A 103 4.92 1.20 -3.39
CA CYS A 103 4.22 0.11 -2.73
C CYS A 103 4.10 0.33 -1.24
N ALA A 104 3.19 -0.44 -0.65
CA ALA A 104 3.04 -0.52 0.78
C ALA A 104 2.88 -1.99 1.17
N ARG A 105 3.31 -2.33 2.37
CA ARG A 105 3.09 -3.66 2.93
C ARG A 105 2.25 -3.55 4.17
N ILE A 106 1.18 -4.35 4.20
CA ILE A 106 0.35 -4.51 5.39
C ILE A 106 0.83 -5.79 6.07
N CYS A 107 1.15 -5.72 7.33
CA CYS A 107 1.64 -6.88 8.07
C CYS A 107 1.21 -6.86 9.51
N GLY A 108 1.32 -7.99 10.18
CA GLY A 108 1.01 -8.14 11.58
C GLY A 108 0.13 -9.36 11.82
N ILE A 109 -0.55 -9.35 12.95
CA ILE A 109 -1.46 -10.44 13.33
C ILE A 109 -2.82 -9.81 13.61
N PRO A 110 -3.81 -10.00 12.73
CA PRO A 110 -5.13 -9.42 12.96
C PRO A 110 -5.78 -10.07 14.19
N LEU A 111 -6.43 -9.25 15.00
CA LEU A 111 -6.98 -9.71 16.29
C LEU A 111 -8.39 -10.24 16.17
N SER A 112 -9.17 -9.76 15.23
CA SER A 112 -10.57 -10.17 15.09
C SER A 112 -10.96 -10.36 13.64
N ALA A 113 -11.85 -11.32 13.42
CA ALA A 113 -12.41 -11.57 12.10
C ALA A 113 -13.42 -10.47 11.76
N GLY A 114 -13.63 -10.24 10.48
CA GLY A 114 -14.58 -9.27 9.99
C GLY A 114 -14.19 -8.80 8.60
N THR A 115 -15.03 -7.95 8.04
CA THR A 115 -14.73 -7.29 6.76
C THR A 115 -14.36 -5.84 7.06
N TYR A 116 -13.22 -5.43 6.54
CA TYR A 116 -12.68 -4.10 6.82
C TYR A 116 -12.45 -3.35 5.53
N SER A 117 -12.83 -2.07 5.50
CA SER A 117 -12.53 -1.18 4.38
C SER A 117 -11.35 -0.30 4.77
N ILE A 118 -10.26 -0.42 4.01
CA ILE A 118 -9.05 0.32 4.26
C ILE A 118 -9.01 1.50 3.30
N THR A 119 -8.81 2.69 3.84
CA THR A 119 -8.71 3.92 3.05
C THR A 119 -7.31 4.51 3.20
N ILE A 120 -6.69 4.74 2.07
CA ILE A 120 -5.36 5.35 2.01
C ILE A 120 -5.47 6.78 1.49
#